data_58ddee2915d9b4d53f8b5f6d6b841254
#
_entry.id   58ddee2915d9b4d53f8b5f6d6b841254
#
_cell.length_a   1.000
_cell.length_b   1.000
_cell.length_c   1.000
_cell.angle_alpha   90.00
_cell.angle_beta   90.00
_cell.angle_gamma   90.00
#
_symmetry.space_group_name_H-M   'P 1'
#
loop_
_entity.id
_entity.type
_entity.pdbx_description
1 polymer ?
#
loop_
_entity_poly.entity_id
_entity_poly.type
_entity_poly.pdbx_seq_one_letter_code
_entity_poly.pdbx_strand_id
1 'polypeptide(L)'
;MQKRFDDLTITDDYMFCAVMQDKSICTTVLNMVLADSIGPISDISYQKTFDQAGYAKSIRLDVWVTGSDGSVYDVEMQTTNKQDLAKRLRYYQSVIDVSSLEKGGHYTDLPDSFIIFFCPFDYLNSGLPVYTFKTICSENTAIVLQDGVAKVIINSTAADKTPDPELKAFLEYMNGITSDSPFIRKIDRYIKELKENEERRKEYMLIQSFEMDARKDGIQQGIRQGLQQGKSLGLAEGSRQAKLETARLMKGMNYPISDICTISGLSVEEIQAL
;
A
#
# COMPACT_ATOMS: atom_id res chain seq x y z
N MET A 1 -14.59 -8.28 -9.48
CA MET A 1 -16.02 -7.96 -9.27
C MET A 1 -16.08 -7.28 -7.91
N GLN A 2 -16.72 -6.11 -7.80
CA GLN A 2 -16.86 -5.45 -6.49
C GLN A 2 -17.83 -6.23 -5.62
N LYS A 3 -17.54 -6.36 -4.33
CA LYS A 3 -18.41 -7.02 -3.37
C LYS A 3 -19.64 -6.14 -3.06
N ARG A 4 -20.78 -6.77 -2.81
CA ARG A 4 -21.94 -6.06 -2.27
C ARG A 4 -21.68 -5.72 -0.82
N PHE A 5 -22.30 -4.66 -0.30
CA PHE A 5 -22.15 -4.25 1.09
C PHE A 5 -22.49 -5.38 2.10
N ASP A 6 -23.51 -6.14 1.81
CA ASP A 6 -23.93 -7.27 2.65
C ASP A 6 -22.93 -8.43 2.69
N ASP A 7 -22.07 -8.55 1.65
CA ASP A 7 -21.09 -9.61 1.52
C ASP A 7 -19.71 -9.23 2.10
N LEU A 8 -19.57 -8.00 2.64
CA LEU A 8 -18.33 -7.55 3.24
C LEU A 8 -18.00 -8.33 4.51
N THR A 9 -16.73 -8.61 4.69
CA THR A 9 -16.15 -9.28 5.87
C THR A 9 -15.14 -8.37 6.54
N ILE A 10 -14.61 -8.78 7.69
CA ILE A 10 -13.57 -8.04 8.43
C ILE A 10 -12.31 -7.77 7.58
N THR A 11 -12.04 -8.57 6.57
CA THR A 11 -10.86 -8.40 5.69
C THR A 11 -11.11 -7.46 4.51
N ASP A 12 -12.31 -6.94 4.34
CA ASP A 12 -12.59 -5.92 3.35
C ASP A 12 -12.27 -4.53 3.93
N ASP A 13 -11.48 -3.72 3.24
CA ASP A 13 -10.93 -2.43 3.71
C ASP A 13 -11.99 -1.54 4.38
N TYR A 14 -13.16 -1.39 3.74
CA TYR A 14 -14.23 -0.58 4.31
C TYR A 14 -14.76 -1.13 5.63
N MET A 15 -15.01 -2.45 5.69
CA MET A 15 -15.55 -3.09 6.90
C MET A 15 -14.53 -3.10 8.03
N PHE A 16 -13.26 -3.34 7.72
CA PHE A 16 -12.17 -3.23 8.67
C PHE A 16 -12.08 -1.84 9.29
N CYS A 17 -12.04 -0.80 8.46
CA CYS A 17 -12.04 0.59 8.92
C CYS A 17 -13.26 0.90 9.79
N ALA A 18 -14.46 0.45 9.40
CA ALA A 18 -15.69 0.69 10.16
C ALA A 18 -15.68 -0.02 11.52
N VAL A 19 -15.20 -1.26 11.58
CA VAL A 19 -15.08 -2.04 12.83
C VAL A 19 -14.06 -1.42 13.77
N MET A 20 -12.92 -0.99 13.25
CA MET A 20 -11.84 -0.38 14.04
C MET A 20 -12.19 1.02 14.60
N GLN A 21 -13.30 1.64 14.18
CA GLN A 21 -13.80 2.88 14.80
C GLN A 21 -14.38 2.65 16.20
N ASP A 22 -14.81 1.44 16.55
CA ASP A 22 -15.16 1.13 17.93
C ASP A 22 -13.88 1.07 18.79
N LYS A 23 -13.73 2.07 19.68
CA LYS A 23 -12.54 2.20 20.54
C LYS A 23 -12.24 0.95 21.33
N SER A 24 -13.26 0.24 21.81
CA SER A 24 -13.08 -0.98 22.60
C SER A 24 -12.58 -2.14 21.75
N ILE A 25 -13.08 -2.30 20.52
CA ILE A 25 -12.59 -3.31 19.57
C ILE A 25 -11.15 -2.97 19.18
N CYS A 26 -10.90 -1.71 18.79
CA CYS A 26 -9.58 -1.25 18.39
C CYS A 26 -8.54 -1.46 19.49
N THR A 27 -8.83 -1.05 20.74
CA THR A 27 -7.95 -1.27 21.91
C THR A 27 -7.65 -2.76 22.10
N THR A 28 -8.68 -3.61 22.01
CA THR A 28 -8.48 -5.07 22.17
C THR A 28 -7.58 -5.64 21.08
N VAL A 29 -7.81 -5.26 19.82
CA VAL A 29 -6.98 -5.70 18.69
C VAL A 29 -5.52 -5.24 18.86
N LEU A 30 -5.30 -3.98 19.20
CA LEU A 30 -3.95 -3.45 19.39
C LEU A 30 -3.22 -4.15 20.55
N ASN A 31 -3.89 -4.39 21.68
CA ASN A 31 -3.30 -5.13 22.82
C ASN A 31 -2.96 -6.59 22.49
N MET A 32 -3.69 -7.23 21.58
CA MET A 32 -3.36 -8.59 21.15
C MET A 32 -2.10 -8.69 20.29
N VAL A 33 -1.79 -7.65 19.52
CA VAL A 33 -0.69 -7.68 18.56
C VAL A 33 0.58 -6.96 19.02
N LEU A 34 0.45 -6.09 20.02
CA LEU A 34 1.58 -5.41 20.64
C LEU A 34 1.92 -6.08 21.95
N ALA A 35 3.20 -6.29 22.21
CA ALA A 35 3.66 -6.97 23.42
C ALA A 35 3.33 -6.21 24.71
N ASP A 36 3.18 -4.89 24.61
CA ASP A 36 2.85 -4.00 25.71
C ASP A 36 1.41 -3.52 25.59
N SER A 37 0.71 -3.36 26.73
CA SER A 37 -0.63 -2.78 26.74
C SER A 37 -0.57 -1.32 26.27
N ILE A 38 -1.39 -0.99 25.29
CA ILE A 38 -1.54 0.40 24.88
C ILE A 38 -2.31 1.20 25.94
N GLY A 39 -1.97 2.48 26.07
CA GLY A 39 -2.74 3.43 26.87
C GLY A 39 -4.16 3.66 26.30
N PRO A 40 -4.96 4.49 27.00
CA PRO A 40 -6.28 4.87 26.49
C PRO A 40 -6.19 5.52 25.10
N ILE A 41 -7.08 5.15 24.20
CA ILE A 41 -7.19 5.78 22.88
C ILE A 41 -7.88 7.14 23.02
N SER A 42 -7.20 8.21 22.60
CA SER A 42 -7.78 9.56 22.55
C SER A 42 -8.64 9.74 21.29
N ASP A 43 -8.11 9.40 20.12
CA ASP A 43 -8.79 9.58 18.84
C ASP A 43 -8.59 8.40 17.88
N ILE A 44 -9.60 8.18 17.03
CA ILE A 44 -9.52 7.25 15.88
C ILE A 44 -10.06 7.98 14.67
N SER A 45 -9.24 8.08 13.63
CA SER A 45 -9.65 8.54 12.31
C SER A 45 -9.39 7.46 11.26
N TYR A 46 -10.20 7.41 10.23
CA TYR A 46 -10.08 6.43 9.15
C TYR A 46 -9.85 7.12 7.81
N GLN A 47 -9.22 6.41 6.89
CA GLN A 47 -8.85 6.90 5.56
C GLN A 47 -8.12 8.26 5.60
N LYS A 48 -7.27 8.43 6.62
CA LYS A 48 -6.49 9.65 6.80
C LYS A 48 -5.50 9.81 5.65
N THR A 49 -5.65 10.89 4.91
CA THR A 49 -4.77 11.20 3.78
C THR A 49 -3.67 12.15 4.21
N PHE A 50 -2.43 11.82 3.88
CA PHE A 50 -1.29 12.71 3.98
C PHE A 50 -0.86 13.11 2.58
N ASP A 51 -1.13 14.38 2.24
CA ASP A 51 -0.75 14.95 0.95
C ASP A 51 0.61 15.64 1.08
N GLN A 52 1.57 15.20 0.27
CA GLN A 52 2.96 15.69 0.28
C GLN A 52 3.17 16.84 -0.74
N ALA A 53 2.18 17.75 -0.87
CA ALA A 53 2.28 18.99 -1.63
C ALA A 53 2.88 18.84 -3.05
N GLY A 54 2.55 17.77 -3.75
CA GLY A 54 2.95 17.56 -5.15
C GLY A 54 4.39 17.08 -5.39
N TYR A 55 5.22 16.97 -4.35
CA TYR A 55 6.63 16.53 -4.48
C TYR A 55 6.88 15.06 -4.20
N ALA A 56 5.97 14.41 -3.48
CA ALA A 56 6.08 13.02 -3.09
C ALA A 56 4.75 12.28 -3.24
N LYS A 57 4.80 10.96 -3.17
CA LYS A 57 3.60 10.13 -3.24
C LYS A 57 2.75 10.33 -1.99
N SER A 58 1.51 10.80 -2.16
CA SER A 58 0.51 10.85 -1.10
C SER A 58 0.19 9.44 -0.60
N ILE A 59 -0.10 9.32 0.68
CA ILE A 59 -0.56 8.07 1.29
C ILE A 59 -1.95 8.26 1.89
N ARG A 60 -2.72 7.19 1.91
CA ARG A 60 -3.98 7.08 2.63
C ARG A 60 -3.85 5.92 3.59
N LEU A 61 -3.95 6.20 4.87
CA LEU A 61 -3.90 5.21 5.94
C LEU A 61 -5.31 4.72 6.24
N ASP A 62 -5.47 3.41 6.46
CA ASP A 62 -6.78 2.81 6.69
C ASP A 62 -7.35 3.25 8.04
N VAL A 63 -6.63 3.04 9.13
CA VAL A 63 -7.04 3.42 10.47
C VAL A 63 -5.87 4.10 11.20
N TRP A 64 -6.06 5.35 11.57
CA TRP A 64 -5.11 6.12 12.36
C TRP A 64 -5.63 6.25 13.78
N VAL A 65 -4.83 5.81 14.74
CA VAL A 65 -5.17 5.85 16.16
C VAL A 65 -4.15 6.70 16.91
N THR A 66 -4.64 7.56 17.81
CA THR A 66 -3.80 8.34 18.69
C THR A 66 -4.05 7.93 20.14
N GLY A 67 -3.00 7.57 20.86
CA GLY A 67 -3.02 7.31 22.29
C GLY A 67 -3.11 8.61 23.12
N SER A 68 -3.52 8.49 24.36
CA SER A 68 -3.55 9.63 25.30
C SER A 68 -2.15 10.11 25.70
N ASP A 69 -1.14 9.28 25.50
CA ASP A 69 0.28 9.57 25.67
C ASP A 69 0.94 10.22 24.45
N GLY A 70 0.18 10.41 23.38
CA GLY A 70 0.65 10.94 22.10
C GLY A 70 1.15 9.87 21.13
N SER A 71 1.28 8.61 21.53
CA SER A 71 1.64 7.51 20.62
C SER A 71 0.70 7.40 19.44
N VAL A 72 1.19 7.02 18.28
CA VAL A 72 0.41 6.87 17.07
C VAL A 72 0.47 5.44 16.52
N TYR A 73 -0.68 4.96 16.05
CA TYR A 73 -0.81 3.61 15.49
C TYR A 73 -1.47 3.73 14.11
N ASP A 74 -0.77 3.24 13.10
CA ASP A 74 -1.29 3.05 11.75
C ASP A 74 -1.67 1.58 11.58
N VAL A 75 -2.96 1.30 11.37
CA VAL A 75 -3.49 -0.07 11.31
C VAL A 75 -4.10 -0.31 9.95
N GLU A 76 -3.52 -1.23 9.22
CA GLU A 76 -3.80 -1.48 7.81
C GLU A 76 -4.29 -2.91 7.55
N MET A 77 -5.26 -3.07 6.64
CA MET A 77 -5.68 -4.37 6.11
C MET A 77 -5.08 -4.58 4.71
N GLN A 78 -4.17 -5.55 4.57
CA GLN A 78 -3.48 -5.81 3.31
C GLN A 78 -3.86 -7.17 2.75
N THR A 79 -4.83 -7.22 1.85
CA THR A 79 -5.35 -8.48 1.28
C THR A 79 -4.58 -8.99 0.08
N THR A 80 -3.73 -8.18 -0.53
CA THR A 80 -2.97 -8.54 -1.75
C THR A 80 -1.47 -8.48 -1.50
N ASN A 81 -0.76 -9.56 -1.77
CA ASN A 81 0.70 -9.60 -1.68
C ASN A 81 1.35 -9.00 -2.94
N LYS A 82 1.69 -7.70 -2.89
CA LYS A 82 2.41 -6.99 -3.95
C LYS A 82 3.93 -7.03 -3.80
N GLN A 83 4.44 -7.70 -2.76
CA GLN A 83 5.86 -7.81 -2.41
C GLN A 83 6.59 -6.45 -2.19
N ASP A 84 5.84 -5.39 -1.92
CA ASP A 84 6.35 -4.04 -1.68
C ASP A 84 6.20 -3.57 -0.21
N LEU A 85 5.61 -4.43 0.64
CA LEU A 85 5.19 -4.08 2.00
C LEU A 85 6.33 -3.53 2.85
N ALA A 86 7.53 -4.12 2.80
CA ALA A 86 8.68 -3.65 3.56
C ALA A 86 9.09 -2.20 3.19
N LYS A 87 9.00 -1.86 1.90
CA LYS A 87 9.28 -0.50 1.42
C LYS A 87 8.13 0.46 1.74
N ARG A 88 6.88 -0.01 1.72
CA ARG A 88 5.71 0.77 2.17
C ARG A 88 5.83 1.11 3.64
N LEU A 89 6.11 0.15 4.50
CA LEU A 89 6.33 0.36 5.94
C LEU A 89 7.37 1.46 6.19
N ARG A 90 8.50 1.43 5.46
CA ARG A 90 9.52 2.47 5.56
C ARG A 90 9.01 3.83 5.09
N TYR A 91 8.28 3.87 3.98
CA TYR A 91 7.74 5.11 3.42
C TYR A 91 6.65 5.71 4.33
N TYR A 92 5.75 4.88 4.83
CA TYR A 92 4.71 5.30 5.77
C TYR A 92 5.32 5.89 7.04
N GLN A 93 6.35 5.24 7.61
CA GLN A 93 7.09 5.79 8.75
C GLN A 93 7.62 7.19 8.47
N SER A 94 8.26 7.39 7.31
CA SER A 94 8.82 8.72 6.98
C SER A 94 7.73 9.80 6.83
N VAL A 95 6.56 9.44 6.34
CA VAL A 95 5.42 10.38 6.22
C VAL A 95 4.85 10.69 7.60
N ILE A 96 4.72 9.68 8.47
CA ILE A 96 4.27 9.85 9.85
C ILE A 96 5.21 10.82 10.58
N ASP A 97 6.52 10.59 10.53
CA ASP A 97 7.52 11.41 11.21
C ASP A 97 7.50 12.88 10.72
N VAL A 98 7.50 13.08 9.40
CA VAL A 98 7.44 14.42 8.81
C VAL A 98 6.13 15.16 9.16
N SER A 99 5.03 14.40 9.27
CA SER A 99 3.71 14.98 9.59
C SER A 99 3.51 15.22 11.09
N SER A 100 4.31 14.58 11.95
CA SER A 100 4.21 14.68 13.39
C SER A 100 5.12 15.74 14.00
N LEU A 101 6.17 16.17 13.28
CA LEU A 101 7.14 17.15 13.78
C LEU A 101 6.93 18.50 13.07
N GLU A 102 6.56 19.51 13.83
CA GLU A 102 6.41 20.87 13.31
C GLU A 102 7.78 21.52 13.00
N LYS A 103 7.78 22.53 12.13
CA LYS A 103 8.99 23.28 11.81
C LYS A 103 9.55 23.96 13.07
N GLY A 104 10.77 23.57 13.45
CA GLY A 104 11.45 24.07 14.65
C GLY A 104 11.18 23.26 15.92
N GLY A 105 10.39 22.20 15.86
CA GLY A 105 10.22 21.22 16.94
C GLY A 105 11.51 20.44 17.23
N HIS A 106 11.60 19.86 18.40
CA HIS A 106 12.71 19.00 18.80
C HIS A 106 12.46 17.56 18.35
N TYR A 107 13.50 16.81 17.99
CA TYR A 107 13.36 15.39 17.60
C TYR A 107 12.80 14.52 18.74
N THR A 108 12.96 14.97 19.99
CA THR A 108 12.35 14.32 21.17
C THR A 108 10.83 14.47 21.25
N ASP A 109 10.25 15.34 20.42
CA ASP A 109 8.80 15.57 20.36
C ASP A 109 8.12 14.60 19.35
N LEU A 110 8.91 13.79 18.62
CA LEU A 110 8.37 12.74 17.77
C LEU A 110 7.66 11.70 18.65
N PRO A 111 6.40 11.35 18.30
CA PRO A 111 5.67 10.33 19.05
C PRO A 111 6.24 8.94 18.80
N ASP A 112 6.06 8.04 19.75
CA ASP A 112 6.21 6.62 19.48
C ASP A 112 5.19 6.21 18.41
N SER A 113 5.63 5.44 17.42
CA SER A 113 4.81 5.10 16.26
C SER A 113 4.86 3.62 15.91
N PHE A 114 3.68 3.08 15.63
CA PHE A 114 3.46 1.66 15.37
C PHE A 114 2.72 1.52 14.06
N ILE A 115 3.33 0.82 13.08
CA ILE A 115 2.67 0.52 11.81
C ILE A 115 2.36 -0.96 11.76
N ILE A 116 1.07 -1.30 11.70
CA ILE A 116 0.55 -2.66 11.86
C ILE A 116 -0.22 -3.06 10.61
N PHE A 117 0.26 -4.10 9.92
CA PHE A 117 -0.40 -4.66 8.74
C PHE A 117 -1.00 -6.02 9.06
N PHE A 118 -2.30 -6.16 8.89
CA PHE A 118 -2.99 -7.44 8.93
C PHE A 118 -3.03 -8.07 7.54
N CYS A 119 -2.40 -9.24 7.38
CA CYS A 119 -2.26 -9.93 6.11
C CYS A 119 -2.91 -11.33 6.16
N PRO A 120 -3.85 -11.67 5.25
CA PRO A 120 -4.36 -13.04 5.10
C PRO A 120 -3.38 -13.92 4.29
N PHE A 121 -2.08 -13.66 4.41
CA PHE A 121 -0.98 -14.40 3.79
C PHE A 121 0.30 -14.18 4.59
N ASP A 122 1.27 -15.11 4.43
CA ASP A 122 2.60 -14.96 5.04
C ASP A 122 3.53 -14.16 4.12
N TYR A 123 3.70 -12.87 4.39
CA TYR A 123 4.55 -11.98 3.60
C TYR A 123 6.04 -12.41 3.62
N LEU A 124 6.51 -12.97 4.75
CA LEU A 124 7.92 -13.33 4.96
C LEU A 124 8.21 -14.80 4.73
N ASN A 125 7.18 -15.62 4.53
CA ASN A 125 7.27 -17.07 4.35
C ASN A 125 8.05 -17.78 5.47
N SER A 126 7.97 -17.27 6.71
CA SER A 126 8.66 -17.82 7.89
C SER A 126 7.70 -18.46 8.89
N GLY A 127 6.41 -18.43 8.61
CA GLY A 127 5.37 -19.15 9.33
C GLY A 127 5.09 -18.64 10.75
N LEU A 128 5.43 -17.39 11.09
CA LEU A 128 5.06 -16.80 12.37
C LEU A 128 3.72 -16.07 12.25
N PRO A 129 2.89 -16.06 13.30
CA PRO A 129 1.62 -15.31 13.31
C PRO A 129 1.83 -13.80 13.44
N VAL A 130 2.89 -13.38 14.12
CA VAL A 130 3.26 -11.97 14.33
C VAL A 130 4.74 -11.80 14.07
N TYR A 131 5.07 -10.80 13.26
CA TYR A 131 6.43 -10.36 12.99
C TYR A 131 6.59 -8.93 13.48
N THR A 132 7.36 -8.72 14.53
CA THR A 132 7.66 -7.38 15.09
C THR A 132 9.08 -6.99 14.74
N PHE A 133 9.23 -5.83 14.11
CA PHE A 133 10.52 -5.27 13.72
C PHE A 133 10.80 -4.02 14.54
N LYS A 134 11.96 -4.00 15.18
CA LYS A 134 12.54 -2.85 15.89
C LYS A 134 13.96 -2.62 15.37
N THR A 135 14.49 -1.43 15.52
CA THR A 135 15.88 -1.12 15.17
C THR A 135 16.83 -1.72 16.20
N ILE A 136 17.70 -2.62 15.74
CA ILE A 136 18.68 -3.31 16.60
C ILE A 136 20.11 -3.06 16.10
N CYS A 137 21.08 -3.15 16.99
CA CYS A 137 22.51 -3.10 16.65
C CYS A 137 22.94 -4.42 16.00
N SER A 138 23.54 -4.35 14.80
CA SER A 138 24.00 -5.55 14.06
C SER A 138 25.11 -6.31 14.79
N GLU A 139 25.97 -5.60 15.51
CA GLU A 139 27.11 -6.14 16.24
C GLU A 139 26.69 -6.82 17.55
N ASN A 140 25.54 -6.41 18.09
CA ASN A 140 24.93 -7.04 19.28
C ASN A 140 23.41 -6.88 19.21
N THR A 141 22.72 -7.92 18.80
CA THR A 141 21.26 -7.92 18.60
C THR A 141 20.43 -7.76 19.87
N ALA A 142 21.04 -7.83 21.06
CA ALA A 142 20.37 -7.53 22.32
C ALA A 142 20.22 -6.01 22.57
N ILE A 143 20.93 -5.16 21.80
CA ILE A 143 20.85 -3.70 21.91
C ILE A 143 19.77 -3.21 20.95
N VAL A 144 18.69 -2.64 21.50
CA VAL A 144 17.61 -1.96 20.76
C VAL A 144 17.89 -0.46 20.78
N LEU A 145 17.73 0.23 19.62
CA LEU A 145 18.01 1.67 19.51
C LEU A 145 17.05 2.54 20.34
N GLN A 146 15.85 2.03 20.66
CA GLN A 146 14.82 2.77 21.41
C GLN A 146 14.41 4.09 20.70
N ASP A 147 14.23 4.00 19.40
CA ASP A 147 13.80 5.11 18.56
C ASP A 147 12.27 5.35 18.59
N GLY A 148 11.53 4.60 19.41
CA GLY A 148 10.07 4.70 19.54
C GLY A 148 9.30 4.10 18.35
N VAL A 149 9.97 3.39 17.42
CA VAL A 149 9.34 2.85 16.21
C VAL A 149 9.21 1.34 16.27
N ALA A 150 8.01 0.83 15.97
CA ALA A 150 7.81 -0.59 15.70
C ALA A 150 6.98 -0.81 14.44
N LYS A 151 7.35 -1.83 13.66
CA LYS A 151 6.59 -2.28 12.49
C LYS A 151 6.15 -3.70 12.73
N VAL A 152 4.84 -3.94 12.57
CA VAL A 152 4.23 -5.23 12.89
C VAL A 152 3.52 -5.77 11.65
N ILE A 153 3.84 -7.00 11.28
CA ILE A 153 3.14 -7.71 10.20
C ILE A 153 2.46 -8.93 10.83
N ILE A 154 1.16 -8.98 10.69
CA ILE A 154 0.31 -10.06 11.18
C ILE A 154 0.03 -11.01 10.02
N ASN A 155 0.26 -12.29 10.24
CA ASN A 155 0.00 -13.36 9.30
C ASN A 155 -1.15 -14.23 9.82
N SER A 156 -2.35 -14.05 9.26
CA SER A 156 -3.50 -14.83 9.73
C SER A 156 -3.43 -16.33 9.37
N THR A 157 -2.61 -16.70 8.38
CA THR A 157 -2.47 -18.12 7.98
C THR A 157 -1.74 -18.97 9.02
N ALA A 158 -1.09 -18.34 10.01
CA ALA A 158 -0.37 -19.00 11.09
C ALA A 158 -1.12 -18.92 12.43
N ALA A 159 -2.43 -18.79 12.43
CA ALA A 159 -3.28 -18.65 13.60
C ALA A 159 -3.08 -19.79 14.63
N ASP A 160 -2.80 -20.99 14.17
CA ASP A 160 -2.55 -22.18 15.01
C ASP A 160 -1.26 -22.11 15.81
N LYS A 161 -0.34 -21.20 15.46
CA LYS A 161 0.97 -21.07 16.10
C LYS A 161 1.04 -20.00 17.20
N THR A 162 -0.01 -19.18 17.35
CA THR A 162 -0.04 -18.23 18.46
C THR A 162 -0.48 -18.90 19.76
N PRO A 163 0.20 -18.64 20.87
CA PRO A 163 -0.21 -19.12 22.18
C PRO A 163 -1.40 -18.35 22.77
N ASP A 164 -1.67 -17.14 22.28
CA ASP A 164 -2.78 -16.32 22.71
C ASP A 164 -4.10 -16.79 22.06
N PRO A 165 -5.09 -17.28 22.83
CA PRO A 165 -6.33 -17.81 22.31
C PRO A 165 -7.22 -16.74 21.66
N GLU A 166 -7.17 -15.48 22.13
CA GLU A 166 -7.97 -14.40 21.57
C GLU A 166 -7.37 -13.94 20.23
N LEU A 167 -6.05 -13.80 20.14
CA LEU A 167 -5.36 -13.52 18.89
C LEU A 167 -5.63 -14.67 17.89
N LYS A 168 -5.52 -15.93 18.32
CA LYS A 168 -5.85 -17.08 17.47
C LYS A 168 -7.25 -16.96 16.90
N ALA A 169 -8.24 -16.71 17.75
CA ALA A 169 -9.63 -16.60 17.32
C ALA A 169 -9.83 -15.43 16.33
N PHE A 170 -9.13 -14.31 16.52
CA PHE A 170 -9.20 -13.18 15.61
C PHE A 170 -8.54 -13.49 14.25
N LEU A 171 -7.37 -14.14 14.23
CA LEU A 171 -6.71 -14.55 12.99
C LEU A 171 -7.52 -15.61 12.22
N GLU A 172 -8.13 -16.56 12.92
CA GLU A 172 -9.05 -17.52 12.33
C GLU A 172 -10.28 -16.83 11.74
N TYR A 173 -10.83 -15.83 12.44
CA TYR A 173 -11.96 -15.04 11.96
C TYR A 173 -11.62 -14.25 10.68
N MET A 174 -10.41 -13.71 10.56
CA MET A 174 -9.93 -13.11 9.30
C MET A 174 -9.93 -14.13 8.14
N ASN A 175 -9.73 -15.42 8.44
CA ASN A 175 -9.75 -16.50 7.44
C ASN A 175 -11.16 -17.09 7.22
N GLY A 176 -12.21 -16.46 7.77
CA GLY A 176 -13.60 -16.91 7.65
C GLY A 176 -14.01 -18.03 8.59
N ILE A 177 -13.18 -18.34 9.60
CA ILE A 177 -13.47 -19.34 10.63
C ILE A 177 -14.05 -18.63 11.84
N THR A 178 -15.29 -18.89 12.18
CA THR A 178 -15.96 -18.34 13.36
C THR A 178 -15.64 -19.15 14.61
N SER A 179 -15.64 -18.51 15.77
CA SER A 179 -15.42 -19.13 17.06
C SER A 179 -16.41 -18.62 18.10
N ASP A 180 -16.51 -19.34 19.23
CA ASP A 180 -17.35 -18.95 20.36
C ASP A 180 -16.68 -17.90 21.29
N SER A 181 -15.52 -17.33 20.90
CA SER A 181 -14.88 -16.26 21.64
C SER A 181 -15.86 -15.09 21.85
N PRO A 182 -15.97 -14.56 23.10
CA PRO A 182 -16.79 -13.38 23.37
C PRO A 182 -16.41 -12.18 22.52
N PHE A 183 -15.12 -12.03 22.23
CA PHE A 183 -14.61 -10.96 21.40
C PHE A 183 -15.05 -11.10 19.94
N ILE A 184 -14.94 -12.30 19.36
CA ILE A 184 -15.41 -12.56 17.99
C ILE A 184 -16.92 -12.37 17.87
N ARG A 185 -17.69 -12.84 18.85
CA ARG A 185 -19.14 -12.57 18.89
C ARG A 185 -19.47 -11.09 18.97
N LYS A 186 -18.64 -10.28 19.67
CA LYS A 186 -18.80 -8.83 19.70
C LYS A 186 -18.57 -8.23 18.31
N ILE A 187 -17.50 -8.60 17.63
CA ILE A 187 -17.20 -8.14 16.27
C ILE A 187 -18.32 -8.53 15.30
N ASP A 188 -18.74 -9.79 15.31
CA ASP A 188 -19.83 -10.29 14.46
C ASP A 188 -21.14 -9.51 14.63
N ARG A 189 -21.50 -9.24 15.88
CA ARG A 189 -22.68 -8.42 16.19
C ARG A 189 -22.53 -7.01 15.63
N TYR A 190 -21.38 -6.39 15.86
CA TYR A 190 -21.13 -5.04 15.39
C TYR A 190 -21.13 -4.97 13.86
N ILE A 191 -20.56 -5.94 13.15
CA ILE A 191 -20.64 -6.04 11.69
C ILE A 191 -22.09 -6.15 11.21
N LYS A 192 -22.95 -6.92 11.90
CA LYS A 192 -24.37 -7.02 11.57
C LYS A 192 -25.07 -5.66 11.73
N GLU A 193 -24.83 -4.97 12.83
CA GLU A 193 -25.36 -3.62 13.07
C GLU A 193 -24.90 -2.64 12.00
N LEU A 194 -23.61 -2.68 11.61
CA LEU A 194 -23.08 -1.85 10.52
C LEU A 194 -23.79 -2.16 9.18
N LYS A 195 -24.06 -3.43 8.87
CA LYS A 195 -24.75 -3.84 7.65
C LYS A 195 -26.22 -3.43 7.60
N GLU A 196 -26.86 -3.29 8.75
CA GLU A 196 -28.24 -2.80 8.87
C GLU A 196 -28.32 -1.25 8.77
N ASN A 197 -27.20 -0.55 8.87
CA ASN A 197 -27.15 0.91 8.84
C ASN A 197 -27.17 1.43 7.39
N GLU A 198 -28.29 2.09 7.03
CA GLU A 198 -28.50 2.66 5.70
C GLU A 198 -27.50 3.78 5.32
N GLU A 199 -27.00 4.55 6.29
CA GLU A 199 -26.01 5.60 6.04
C GLU A 199 -24.67 4.99 5.67
N ARG A 200 -24.24 3.94 6.39
CA ARG A 200 -23.02 3.18 6.07
C ARG A 200 -23.12 2.52 4.70
N ARG A 201 -24.28 2.01 4.34
CA ARG A 201 -24.51 1.45 3.01
C ARG A 201 -24.35 2.50 1.92
N LYS A 202 -24.93 3.68 2.11
CA LYS A 202 -24.81 4.80 1.16
C LYS A 202 -23.37 5.29 1.05
N GLU A 203 -22.68 5.44 2.17
CA GLU A 203 -21.26 5.81 2.22
C GLU A 203 -20.40 4.84 1.40
N TYR A 204 -20.57 3.53 1.61
CA TYR A 204 -19.85 2.50 0.85
C TYR A 204 -20.13 2.59 -0.65
N MET A 205 -21.39 2.73 -1.04
CA MET A 205 -21.76 2.87 -2.46
C MET A 205 -21.15 4.12 -3.09
N LEU A 206 -21.08 5.22 -2.35
CA LEU A 206 -20.45 6.45 -2.81
C LEU A 206 -18.94 6.28 -3.01
N ILE A 207 -18.25 5.66 -2.05
CA ILE A 207 -16.81 5.34 -2.16
C ILE A 207 -16.57 4.45 -3.37
N GLN A 208 -17.37 3.41 -3.57
CA GLN A 208 -17.26 2.53 -4.73
C GLN A 208 -17.45 3.29 -6.06
N SER A 209 -18.38 4.24 -6.11
CA SER A 209 -18.60 5.06 -7.30
C SER A 209 -17.35 5.87 -7.64
N PHE A 210 -16.76 6.54 -6.65
CA PHE A 210 -15.52 7.30 -6.85
C PHE A 210 -14.35 6.42 -7.28
N GLU A 211 -14.20 5.24 -6.68
CA GLU A 211 -13.14 4.30 -7.08
C GLU A 211 -13.31 3.80 -8.52
N MET A 212 -14.56 3.54 -8.94
CA MET A 212 -14.86 3.15 -10.32
C MET A 212 -14.51 4.26 -11.31
N ASP A 213 -14.89 5.50 -11.00
CA ASP A 213 -14.62 6.64 -11.86
C ASP A 213 -13.11 6.91 -11.95
N ALA A 214 -12.40 6.93 -10.84
CA ALA A 214 -10.94 7.07 -10.82
C ALA A 214 -10.22 5.96 -11.60
N ARG A 215 -10.71 4.71 -11.50
CA ARG A 215 -10.17 3.58 -12.28
C ARG A 215 -10.42 3.74 -13.78
N LYS A 216 -11.62 4.18 -14.15
CA LYS A 216 -11.99 4.43 -15.55
C LYS A 216 -11.13 5.53 -16.15
N ASP A 217 -10.94 6.62 -15.41
CA ASP A 217 -10.09 7.73 -15.84
C ASP A 217 -8.63 7.31 -15.97
N GLY A 218 -8.11 6.54 -15.02
CA GLY A 218 -6.76 5.99 -15.08
C GLY A 218 -6.54 5.08 -16.30
N ILE A 219 -7.51 4.23 -16.64
CA ILE A 219 -7.46 3.38 -17.83
C ILE A 219 -7.45 4.22 -19.10
N GLN A 220 -8.34 5.21 -19.20
CA GLN A 220 -8.41 6.10 -20.36
C GLN A 220 -7.11 6.89 -20.55
N GLN A 221 -6.55 7.41 -19.46
CA GLN A 221 -5.27 8.12 -19.48
C GLN A 221 -4.12 7.20 -19.92
N GLY A 222 -4.07 5.98 -19.40
CA GLY A 222 -3.08 4.97 -19.80
C GLY A 222 -3.17 4.61 -21.28
N ILE A 223 -4.38 4.39 -21.81
CA ILE A 223 -4.59 4.13 -23.24
C ILE A 223 -4.13 5.32 -24.08
N ARG A 224 -4.49 6.55 -23.68
CA ARG A 224 -4.08 7.78 -24.40
C ARG A 224 -2.55 7.94 -24.45
N GLN A 225 -1.89 7.73 -23.33
CA GLN A 225 -0.42 7.80 -23.24
C GLN A 225 0.24 6.69 -24.07
N GLY A 226 -0.24 5.45 -23.97
CA GLY A 226 0.27 4.32 -24.74
C GLY A 226 0.11 4.53 -26.25
N LEU A 227 -1.04 5.06 -26.70
CA LEU A 227 -1.28 5.37 -28.10
C LEU A 227 -0.33 6.47 -28.62
N GLN A 228 -0.13 7.52 -27.82
CA GLN A 228 0.79 8.62 -28.17
C GLN A 228 2.23 8.14 -28.26
N GLN A 229 2.68 7.35 -27.31
CA GLN A 229 4.03 6.77 -27.32
C GLN A 229 4.22 5.81 -28.48
N GLY A 230 3.26 4.90 -28.72
CA GLY A 230 3.29 3.97 -29.84
C GLY A 230 3.33 4.68 -31.20
N LYS A 231 2.54 5.75 -31.36
CA LYS A 231 2.56 6.57 -32.58
C LYS A 231 3.92 7.27 -32.78
N SER A 232 4.49 7.81 -31.72
CA SER A 232 5.80 8.49 -31.78
C SER A 232 6.92 7.50 -32.15
N LEU A 233 6.96 6.34 -31.49
CA LEU A 233 7.93 5.30 -31.78
C LEU A 233 7.76 4.72 -33.20
N GLY A 234 6.53 4.46 -33.63
CA GLY A 234 6.24 3.97 -34.97
C GLY A 234 6.64 4.95 -36.08
N LEU A 235 6.42 6.27 -35.87
CA LEU A 235 6.87 7.29 -36.81
C LEU A 235 8.39 7.39 -36.86
N ALA A 236 9.07 7.31 -35.71
CA ALA A 236 10.54 7.36 -35.66
C ALA A 236 11.16 6.13 -36.35
N GLU A 237 10.66 4.94 -36.07
CA GLU A 237 11.13 3.68 -36.68
C GLU A 237 10.84 3.64 -38.16
N GLY A 238 9.60 3.98 -38.60
CA GLY A 238 9.24 4.05 -40.01
C GLY A 238 10.10 5.07 -40.80
N SER A 239 10.36 6.24 -40.19
CA SER A 239 11.28 7.24 -40.78
C SER A 239 12.70 6.69 -40.92
N ARG A 240 13.21 5.98 -39.91
CA ARG A 240 14.54 5.35 -39.92
C ARG A 240 14.64 4.26 -41.00
N GLN A 241 13.63 3.39 -41.09
CA GLN A 241 13.59 2.36 -42.13
C GLN A 241 13.57 2.95 -43.54
N ALA A 242 12.76 3.98 -43.77
CA ALA A 242 12.70 4.66 -45.07
C ALA A 242 14.06 5.29 -45.46
N LYS A 243 14.77 5.90 -44.48
CA LYS A 243 16.12 6.42 -44.69
C LYS A 243 17.13 5.34 -45.05
N LEU A 244 17.11 4.22 -44.35
CA LEU A 244 17.98 3.07 -44.61
C LEU A 244 17.69 2.45 -46.02
N GLU A 245 16.44 2.32 -46.37
CA GLU A 245 16.03 1.81 -47.67
C GLU A 245 16.48 2.73 -48.81
N THR A 246 16.25 4.05 -48.67
CA THR A 246 16.72 5.06 -49.60
C THR A 246 18.26 4.99 -49.76
N ALA A 247 19.01 4.90 -48.67
CA ALA A 247 20.47 4.80 -48.69
C ALA A 247 20.92 3.51 -49.38
N ARG A 248 20.28 2.36 -49.16
CA ARG A 248 20.59 1.10 -49.86
C ARG A 248 20.38 1.20 -51.37
N LEU A 249 19.28 1.79 -51.79
CA LEU A 249 18.98 1.98 -53.20
C LEU A 249 20.04 2.89 -53.87
N MET A 250 20.39 4.00 -53.24
CA MET A 250 21.40 4.93 -53.79
C MET A 250 22.79 4.29 -53.83
N LYS A 251 23.18 3.52 -52.80
CA LYS A 251 24.42 2.75 -52.76
C LYS A 251 24.49 1.74 -53.88
N GLY A 252 23.37 1.02 -54.16
CA GLY A 252 23.22 0.08 -55.27
C GLY A 252 23.33 0.75 -56.67
N MET A 253 23.02 2.04 -56.76
CA MET A 253 23.12 2.84 -58.00
C MET A 253 24.48 3.55 -58.12
N ASN A 254 25.45 3.26 -57.22
CA ASN A 254 26.80 3.84 -57.18
C ASN A 254 26.83 5.36 -56.97
N TYR A 255 25.90 5.95 -56.22
CA TYR A 255 25.98 7.34 -55.81
C TYR A 255 27.17 7.60 -54.84
N PRO A 256 27.78 8.79 -54.86
CA PRO A 256 28.81 9.16 -53.91
C PRO A 256 28.26 9.09 -52.45
N ILE A 257 29.10 8.64 -51.53
CA ILE A 257 28.69 8.53 -50.11
C ILE A 257 28.24 9.88 -49.54
N SER A 258 28.87 10.98 -49.93
CA SER A 258 28.49 12.33 -49.54
C SER A 258 27.03 12.68 -49.93
N ASP A 259 26.60 12.24 -51.10
CA ASP A 259 25.26 12.52 -51.60
C ASP A 259 24.23 11.66 -50.88
N ILE A 260 24.57 10.39 -50.59
CA ILE A 260 23.75 9.48 -49.83
C ILE A 260 23.57 10.03 -48.38
N CYS A 261 24.63 10.54 -47.73
CA CYS A 261 24.51 11.17 -46.44
C CYS A 261 23.56 12.36 -46.46
N THR A 262 23.71 13.23 -47.46
CA THR A 262 22.91 14.46 -47.59
C THR A 262 21.41 14.13 -47.76
N ILE A 263 21.09 13.14 -48.59
CA ILE A 263 19.70 12.80 -48.97
C ILE A 263 19.04 11.95 -47.86
N SER A 264 19.73 10.94 -47.33
CA SER A 264 19.16 10.05 -46.31
C SER A 264 19.24 10.62 -44.89
N GLY A 265 20.19 11.53 -44.65
CA GLY A 265 20.48 12.04 -43.30
C GLY A 265 21.10 10.97 -42.37
N LEU A 266 21.69 9.92 -42.94
CA LEU A 266 22.45 8.88 -42.22
C LEU A 266 23.94 9.29 -42.16
N SER A 267 24.65 8.76 -41.16
CA SER A 267 26.08 8.97 -41.05
C SER A 267 26.87 8.11 -42.08
N VAL A 268 28.14 8.50 -42.30
CA VAL A 268 29.04 7.73 -43.19
C VAL A 268 29.20 6.28 -42.71
N GLU A 269 29.34 6.10 -41.41
CA GLU A 269 29.48 4.78 -40.79
C GLU A 269 28.20 3.92 -40.98
N GLU A 270 27.01 4.51 -40.84
CA GLU A 270 25.73 3.82 -41.08
C GLU A 270 25.60 3.41 -42.54
N ILE A 271 26.01 4.25 -43.49
CA ILE A 271 25.95 3.94 -44.91
C ILE A 271 26.98 2.87 -45.31
N GLN A 272 28.18 2.88 -44.68
CA GLN A 272 29.20 1.87 -44.93
C GLN A 272 28.76 0.48 -44.43
N ALA A 273 28.01 0.44 -43.34
CA ALA A 273 27.46 -0.80 -42.75
C ALA A 273 26.27 -1.39 -43.50
N LEU A 274 25.66 -0.68 -44.49
CA LEU A 274 24.60 -1.17 -45.36
C LEU A 274 25.12 -2.04 -46.48
#